data_609bbda9489982cf9795bbcbbc3c3e03
#
_entry.id   609bbda9489982cf9795bbcbbc3c3e03
#
_cell.length_a   1.000
_cell.length_b   1.000
_cell.length_c   1.000
_cell.angle_alpha   90.00
_cell.angle_beta   90.00
_cell.angle_gamma   90.00
#
_symmetry.space_group_name_H-M   'P 1'
#
loop_
_entity.id
_entity.type
_entity.pdbx_description
1 polymer ?
#
loop_
_entity_poly.entity_id
_entity_poly.type
_entity_poly.pdbx_seq_one_letter_code
_entity_poly.pdbx_strand_id
1 'polypeptide(L)'
;MANIKSNTKTIRKTAKKQRRNRAAKTTYKNNIKCARTSGNATDLNKSYKSIDSALAKGVITKNKANRLKSRTAKATNKAKSKA
;
A
#
# COMPACT_ATOMS: atom_id res chain seq x y z
N MET A 1 -15.78 -14.19 33.51
CA MET A 1 -15.39 -13.94 32.13
C MET A 1 -15.08 -12.48 31.85
N ALA A 2 -14.11 -11.95 32.56
CA ALA A 2 -13.60 -10.60 32.31
C ALA A 2 -13.04 -10.42 30.89
N ASN A 3 -12.67 -11.53 30.27
CA ASN A 3 -12.04 -11.52 28.93
C ASN A 3 -12.99 -11.10 27.81
N ILE A 4 -14.29 -11.21 27.99
CA ILE A 4 -15.28 -10.88 26.94
C ILE A 4 -15.32 -9.38 26.64
N LYS A 5 -15.33 -8.53 27.69
CA LYS A 5 -15.33 -7.08 27.50
C LYS A 5 -14.03 -6.59 26.89
N SER A 6 -12.91 -7.15 27.32
CA SER A 6 -11.58 -6.87 26.79
C SER A 6 -11.50 -7.26 25.31
N ASN A 7 -12.02 -8.43 24.95
CA ASN A 7 -12.05 -8.92 23.59
C ASN A 7 -12.92 -8.05 22.69
N THR A 8 -14.04 -7.53 23.19
CA THR A 8 -14.92 -6.64 22.42
C THR A 8 -14.20 -5.34 22.03
N LYS A 9 -13.47 -4.73 22.97
CA LYS A 9 -12.66 -3.54 22.69
C LYS A 9 -11.57 -3.85 21.67
N THR A 10 -10.89 -4.96 21.82
CA THR A 10 -9.84 -5.39 20.89
C THR A 10 -10.39 -5.62 19.49
N ILE A 11 -11.56 -6.27 19.39
CA ILE A 11 -12.22 -6.50 18.10
C ILE A 11 -12.57 -5.18 17.42
N ARG A 12 -13.10 -4.20 18.15
CA ARG A 12 -13.42 -2.88 17.59
C ARG A 12 -12.19 -2.15 17.10
N LYS A 13 -11.11 -2.14 17.90
CA LYS A 13 -9.84 -1.54 17.50
C LYS A 13 -9.26 -2.24 16.27
N THR A 14 -9.30 -3.56 16.25
CA THR A 14 -8.82 -4.36 15.12
C THR A 14 -9.63 -4.08 13.87
N ALA A 15 -10.97 -3.97 13.99
CA ALA A 15 -11.82 -3.66 12.85
C ALA A 15 -11.51 -2.28 12.25
N LYS A 16 -11.32 -1.26 13.08
CA LYS A 16 -10.92 0.07 12.62
C LYS A 16 -9.55 0.03 11.93
N LYS A 17 -8.60 -0.67 12.54
CA LYS A 17 -7.26 -0.84 12.00
C LYS A 17 -7.30 -1.57 10.65
N GLN A 18 -8.11 -2.61 10.54
CA GLN A 18 -8.29 -3.36 9.30
C GLN A 18 -8.89 -2.48 8.19
N ARG A 19 -9.86 -1.64 8.51
CA ARG A 19 -10.43 -0.70 7.54
C ARG A 19 -9.39 0.28 7.02
N ARG A 20 -8.59 0.87 7.91
CA ARG A 20 -7.50 1.77 7.54
C ARG A 20 -6.45 1.06 6.70
N ASN A 21 -6.08 -0.17 7.09
CA ASN A 21 -5.11 -0.97 6.38
C ASN A 21 -5.61 -1.33 4.98
N ARG A 22 -6.88 -1.70 4.89
CA ARG A 22 -7.51 -2.04 3.61
C ARG A 22 -7.55 -0.84 2.67
N ALA A 23 -7.91 0.34 3.19
CA ALA A 23 -7.91 1.57 2.42
C ALA A 23 -6.51 1.92 1.90
N ALA A 24 -5.50 1.83 2.76
CA ALA A 24 -4.11 2.07 2.37
C ALA A 24 -3.64 1.07 1.31
N LYS A 25 -3.98 -0.21 1.47
CA LYS A 25 -3.65 -1.25 0.49
C LYS A 25 -4.31 -0.97 -0.86
N THR A 26 -5.58 -0.60 -0.86
CA THR A 26 -6.30 -0.28 -2.09
C THR A 26 -5.64 0.91 -2.78
N THR A 27 -5.29 1.95 -2.03
CA THR A 27 -4.67 3.16 -2.57
C THR A 27 -3.33 2.84 -3.26
N TYR A 28 -2.40 2.15 -2.56
CA TYR A 28 -1.11 1.88 -3.19
C TYR A 28 -1.22 0.87 -4.33
N LYS A 29 -2.11 -0.11 -4.24
CA LYS A 29 -2.31 -1.07 -5.32
C LYS A 29 -2.85 -0.39 -6.58
N ASN A 30 -3.80 0.53 -6.43
CA ASN A 30 -4.35 1.29 -7.55
C ASN A 30 -3.28 2.18 -8.19
N ASN A 31 -2.49 2.87 -7.38
CA ASN A 31 -1.42 3.74 -7.87
C ASN A 31 -0.33 2.94 -8.60
N ILE A 32 0.03 1.77 -8.07
CA ILE A 32 0.97 0.86 -8.71
C ILE A 32 0.42 0.40 -10.07
N LYS A 33 -0.85 0.02 -10.11
CA LYS A 33 -1.50 -0.43 -11.33
C LYS A 33 -1.50 0.69 -12.38
N CYS A 34 -1.80 1.92 -11.99
CA CYS A 34 -1.76 3.08 -12.88
C CYS A 34 -0.35 3.32 -13.42
N ALA A 35 0.67 3.27 -12.57
CA ALA A 35 2.06 3.45 -12.99
C ALA A 35 2.50 2.37 -13.97
N ARG A 36 2.12 1.12 -13.72
CA ARG A 36 2.47 -0.01 -14.59
C ARG A 36 1.77 0.07 -15.95
N THR A 37 0.58 0.66 -15.99
CA THR A 37 -0.20 0.79 -17.23
C THR A 37 0.22 1.99 -18.04
N SER A 38 0.38 3.16 -17.40
CA SER A 38 0.67 4.42 -18.09
C SER A 38 2.15 4.62 -18.38
N GLY A 39 3.03 4.10 -17.53
CA GLY A 39 4.47 4.32 -17.65
C GLY A 39 4.90 5.74 -17.32
N ASN A 40 4.02 6.57 -16.75
CA ASN A 40 4.33 7.97 -16.43
C ASN A 40 5.11 8.10 -15.12
N ALA A 41 6.09 9.01 -15.10
CA ALA A 41 6.85 9.29 -13.89
C ALA A 41 5.97 9.86 -12.78
N THR A 42 4.95 10.64 -13.12
CA THR A 42 3.99 11.18 -12.16
C THR A 42 3.25 10.07 -11.42
N ASP A 43 2.76 9.07 -12.14
CA ASP A 43 2.08 7.92 -11.54
C ASP A 43 3.03 7.09 -10.70
N LEU A 44 4.28 6.95 -11.13
CA LEU A 44 5.31 6.25 -10.36
C LEU A 44 5.56 6.97 -9.04
N ASN A 45 5.66 8.30 -9.06
CA ASN A 45 5.85 9.11 -7.85
C ASN A 45 4.65 8.98 -6.90
N LYS A 46 3.43 8.96 -7.42
CA LYS A 46 2.22 8.74 -6.63
C LYS A 46 2.23 7.36 -5.96
N SER A 47 2.68 6.33 -6.67
CA SER A 47 2.78 4.99 -6.10
C SER A 47 3.84 4.95 -4.99
N TYR A 48 4.98 5.62 -5.16
CA TYR A 48 6.00 5.73 -4.10
C TYR A 48 5.43 6.40 -2.86
N LYS A 49 4.72 7.52 -3.01
CA LYS A 49 4.09 8.22 -1.89
C LYS A 49 3.09 7.32 -1.16
N SER A 50 2.29 6.58 -1.90
CA SER A 50 1.30 5.65 -1.33
C SER A 50 1.97 4.52 -0.56
N ILE A 51 3.05 3.96 -1.11
CA ILE A 51 3.82 2.90 -0.47
C ILE A 51 4.46 3.42 0.82
N ASP A 52 5.09 4.60 0.78
CA ASP A 52 5.70 5.22 1.96
C ASP A 52 4.66 5.53 3.04
N SER A 53 3.49 6.00 2.65
CA SER A 53 2.38 6.26 3.58
C SER A 53 1.91 4.97 4.24
N ALA A 54 1.78 3.88 3.48
CA ALA A 54 1.42 2.57 4.02
C ALA A 54 2.49 2.05 4.98
N LEU A 55 3.76 2.27 4.68
CA LEU A 55 4.87 1.91 5.56
C LEU A 55 4.81 2.71 6.87
N ALA A 56 4.57 4.02 6.79
CA ALA A 56 4.45 4.88 7.95
C ALA A 56 3.29 4.48 8.86
N LYS A 57 2.19 4.01 8.28
CA LYS A 57 1.02 3.52 9.02
C LYS A 57 1.21 2.11 9.57
N GLY A 58 2.31 1.44 9.23
CA GLY A 58 2.58 0.08 9.67
C GLY A 58 1.77 -0.98 8.93
N VAL A 59 1.18 -0.65 7.79
CA VAL A 59 0.40 -1.58 6.97
C VAL A 59 1.30 -2.60 6.29
N ILE A 60 2.49 -2.16 5.88
CA ILE A 60 3.49 -2.99 5.21
C ILE A 60 4.83 -2.86 5.92
N THR A 61 5.69 -3.85 5.74
CA THR A 61 7.05 -3.83 6.28
C THR A 61 7.99 -3.07 5.34
N LYS A 62 9.13 -2.63 5.86
CA LYS A 62 10.15 -1.94 5.08
C LYS A 62 10.63 -2.78 3.89
N ASN A 63 10.82 -4.07 4.11
CA ASN A 63 11.25 -4.99 3.05
C ASN A 63 10.21 -5.08 1.94
N LYS A 64 8.94 -5.17 2.31
CA LYS A 64 7.84 -5.19 1.33
C LYS A 64 7.75 -3.87 0.58
N ALA A 65 7.92 -2.74 1.27
CA ALA A 65 7.90 -1.41 0.64
C ALA A 65 9.01 -1.29 -0.40
N ASN A 66 10.22 -1.70 -0.06
CA ASN A 66 11.36 -1.66 -0.98
C ASN A 66 11.12 -2.56 -2.21
N ARG A 67 10.56 -3.75 -1.98
CA ARG A 67 10.23 -4.69 -3.06
C ARG A 67 9.18 -4.09 -4.00
N LEU A 68 8.13 -3.50 -3.45
CA LEU A 68 7.06 -2.87 -4.23
C LEU A 68 7.61 -1.70 -5.07
N LYS A 69 8.42 -0.85 -4.47
CA LYS A 69 9.05 0.27 -5.19
C LYS A 69 9.92 -0.22 -6.35
N SER A 70 10.75 -1.21 -6.11
CA SER A 70 11.63 -1.77 -7.13
C SER A 70 10.84 -2.38 -8.29
N ARG A 71 9.85 -3.21 -7.97
CA ARG A 71 9.00 -3.84 -8.99
C ARG A 71 8.20 -2.82 -9.78
N THR A 72 7.65 -1.81 -9.09
CA THR A 72 6.88 -0.77 -9.75
C THR A 72 7.75 0.05 -10.69
N ALA A 73 8.95 0.40 -10.27
CA ALA A 73 9.89 1.13 -11.12
C ALA A 73 10.26 0.34 -12.38
N LYS A 74 10.55 -0.94 -12.23
CA LYS A 74 10.87 -1.82 -13.36
C LYS A 74 9.69 -1.92 -14.34
N ALA A 75 8.49 -2.14 -13.81
CA ALA A 75 7.29 -2.25 -14.63
C ALA A 75 6.97 -0.94 -15.35
N THR A 76 7.14 0.21 -14.67
CA THR A 76 6.91 1.54 -15.25
C THR A 76 7.91 1.81 -16.37
N ASN A 77 9.19 1.52 -16.15
CA ASN A 77 10.22 1.67 -17.17
C ASN A 77 9.95 0.78 -18.37
N LYS A 78 9.50 -0.43 -18.15
CA LYS A 78 9.14 -1.36 -19.21
C LYS A 78 7.96 -0.85 -20.03
N ALA A 79 6.93 -0.30 -19.38
CA ALA A 79 5.78 0.31 -20.06
C ALA A 79 6.20 1.54 -20.85
N LYS A 80 7.09 2.36 -20.31
CA LYS A 80 7.65 3.52 -20.98
C LYS A 80 8.44 3.14 -22.23
N SER A 81 9.21 2.06 -22.15
CA SER A 81 10.00 1.56 -23.28
C SER A 81 9.12 1.03 -24.42
N LYS A 82 7.94 0.49 -24.09
CA LYS A 82 7.00 -0.02 -25.09
C LYS A 82 6.17 1.08 -25.75
N ALA A 83 6.09 2.23 -25.10
CA ALA A 83 5.38 3.38 -25.67
C ALA A 83 6.26 4.14 -26.64
#